data_be88cff0a2377ce072bcb4d6c02b582f
#
_entry.id   be88cff0a2377ce072bcb4d6c02b582f
#
_cell.length_a   1.000
_cell.length_b   1.000
_cell.length_c   1.000
_cell.angle_alpha   90.00
_cell.angle_beta   90.00
_cell.angle_gamma   90.00
#
_symmetry.space_group_name_H-M   'P 1'
#
loop_
_entity.id
_entity.type
_entity.pdbx_description
1 polymer ?
#
loop_
_entity_poly.entity_id
_entity_poly.type
_entity_poly.pdbx_seq_one_letter_code
_entity_poly.pdbx_strand_id
1 'polypeptide(L)'
;QLIEVTMEDGVEVIGESAFKGCDVLEKVTLASTVQSIGSDAFRECPKLKEIFIPESVTEIDPYAFYMSENVTIYTPAGSYAESFAIENNIPYVNQ
;
A
#
# COMPACT_ATOMS: atom_id res chain seq x y z
N GLN A 1 -18.36 -7.30 6.28
CA GLN A 1 -18.02 -6.03 6.93
C GLN A 1 -16.70 -5.49 6.38
N LEU A 2 -16.73 -4.26 5.90
CA LEU A 2 -15.55 -3.60 5.33
C LEU A 2 -14.69 -3.01 6.45
N ILE A 3 -13.41 -3.38 6.47
CA ILE A 3 -12.45 -2.78 7.40
C ILE A 3 -11.53 -1.86 6.61
N GLU A 4 -11.54 -0.59 6.98
CA GLU A 4 -10.72 0.44 6.32
C GLU A 4 -9.77 1.08 7.31
N VAL A 5 -8.59 1.44 6.83
CA VAL A 5 -7.64 2.26 7.57
C VAL A 5 -7.40 3.53 6.76
N THR A 6 -7.64 4.68 7.38
CA THR A 6 -7.30 5.98 6.80
C THR A 6 -6.28 6.63 7.71
N MET A 7 -5.10 6.91 7.17
CA MET A 7 -4.02 7.47 7.98
C MET A 7 -4.12 8.99 8.02
N GLU A 8 -3.81 9.56 9.17
CA GLU A 8 -3.81 11.00 9.35
C GLU A 8 -2.47 11.59 8.92
N ASP A 9 -2.49 12.87 8.58
CA ASP A 9 -1.27 13.59 8.23
C ASP A 9 -0.29 13.53 9.40
N GLY A 10 0.98 13.43 9.05
CA GLY A 10 2.05 13.31 10.03
C GLY A 10 2.70 11.94 10.04
N VAL A 11 1.99 10.91 9.53
CA VAL A 11 2.61 9.59 9.37
C VAL A 11 3.54 9.64 8.17
N GLU A 12 4.82 9.35 8.38
CA GLU A 12 5.82 9.42 7.31
C GLU A 12 6.32 8.06 6.88
N VAL A 13 6.27 7.07 7.75
CA VAL A 13 6.81 5.75 7.48
C VAL A 13 5.79 4.69 7.88
N ILE A 14 5.53 3.76 6.98
CA ILE A 14 4.81 2.54 7.34
C ILE A 14 5.89 1.52 7.67
N GLY A 15 5.97 1.16 8.93
CA GLY A 15 7.06 0.33 9.42
C GLY A 15 7.01 -1.10 8.92
N GLU A 16 8.11 -1.81 9.15
CA GLU A 16 8.24 -3.22 8.83
C GLU A 16 7.13 -4.01 9.51
N SER A 17 6.44 -4.84 8.74
CA SER A 17 5.38 -5.73 9.24
C SER A 17 4.21 -5.01 9.92
N ALA A 18 4.02 -3.71 9.64
CA ALA A 18 3.01 -2.90 10.35
C ALA A 18 1.61 -3.49 10.29
N PHE A 19 1.20 -4.03 9.14
CA PHE A 19 -0.13 -4.62 8.96
C PHE A 19 -0.04 -6.09 8.52
N LYS A 20 1.08 -6.74 8.79
CA LYS A 20 1.28 -8.12 8.37
C LYS A 20 0.19 -9.02 8.95
N GLY A 21 -0.40 -9.84 8.10
CA GLY A 21 -1.38 -10.82 8.54
C GLY A 21 -2.73 -10.26 8.91
N CYS A 22 -3.07 -9.05 8.45
CA CYS A 22 -4.38 -8.48 8.74
C CYS A 22 -5.45 -9.15 7.90
N ASP A 23 -6.17 -10.11 8.48
CA ASP A 23 -7.13 -10.95 7.78
C ASP A 23 -8.37 -10.23 7.30
N VAL A 24 -8.70 -9.11 7.93
CA VAL A 24 -9.98 -8.43 7.68
C VAL A 24 -9.82 -7.08 6.97
N LEU A 25 -8.58 -6.63 6.81
CA LEU A 25 -8.31 -5.32 6.19
C LEU A 25 -8.65 -5.36 4.71
N GLU A 26 -9.48 -4.43 4.24
CA GLU A 26 -9.93 -4.41 2.85
C GLU A 26 -9.47 -3.15 2.10
N LYS A 27 -9.30 -2.03 2.78
CA LYS A 27 -8.97 -0.77 2.13
C LYS A 27 -8.04 0.06 3.00
N VAL A 28 -7.02 0.64 2.38
CA VAL A 28 -6.07 1.52 3.07
C VAL A 28 -5.92 2.81 2.29
N THR A 29 -5.99 3.94 2.99
CA THR A 29 -5.71 5.24 2.41
C THR A 29 -4.54 5.84 3.16
N LEU A 30 -3.40 6.01 2.48
CA LEU A 30 -2.22 6.58 3.09
C LEU A 30 -2.29 8.09 3.09
N ALA A 31 -1.75 8.70 4.14
CA ALA A 31 -1.68 10.15 4.24
C ALA A 31 -0.68 10.70 3.22
N SER A 32 -0.89 11.95 2.80
CA SER A 32 0.00 12.61 1.84
C SER A 32 1.39 12.90 2.42
N THR A 33 1.61 12.60 3.70
CA THR A 33 2.90 12.75 4.37
C THR A 33 3.73 11.48 4.33
N VAL A 34 3.15 10.33 3.90
CA VAL A 34 3.87 9.06 3.90
C VAL A 34 4.95 9.06 2.82
N GLN A 35 6.16 8.69 3.20
CA GLN A 35 7.31 8.68 2.30
C GLN A 35 7.81 7.27 1.97
N SER A 36 7.60 6.31 2.88
CA SER A 36 8.11 4.96 2.64
C SER A 36 7.21 3.89 3.25
N ILE A 37 7.24 2.71 2.62
CA ILE A 37 6.52 1.52 3.07
C ILE A 37 7.55 0.41 3.25
N GLY A 38 7.61 -0.13 4.45
CA GLY A 38 8.64 -1.09 4.83
C GLY A 38 8.35 -2.52 4.41
N SER A 39 9.34 -3.38 4.68
CA SER A 39 9.27 -4.80 4.38
C SER A 39 8.08 -5.45 5.07
N ASP A 40 7.34 -6.27 4.34
CA ASP A 40 6.20 -7.04 4.87
C ASP A 40 5.09 -6.17 5.46
N ALA A 41 5.08 -4.87 5.17
CA ALA A 41 4.11 -3.96 5.81
C ALA A 41 2.67 -4.42 5.60
N PHE A 42 2.36 -4.94 4.42
CA PHE A 42 1.01 -5.44 4.09
C PHE A 42 1.08 -6.90 3.63
N ARG A 43 2.00 -7.66 4.19
CA ARG A 43 2.16 -9.06 3.84
C ARG A 43 0.99 -9.88 4.35
N GLU A 44 0.53 -10.83 3.51
CA GLU A 44 -0.52 -11.77 3.90
C GLU A 44 -1.79 -11.08 4.38
N CYS A 45 -2.23 -10.08 3.61
CA CYS A 45 -3.51 -9.41 3.83
C CYS A 45 -4.47 -9.91 2.74
N PRO A 46 -5.12 -11.06 2.96
CA PRO A 46 -5.85 -11.73 1.88
C PRO A 46 -7.07 -10.99 1.37
N LYS A 47 -7.64 -10.11 2.19
CA LYS A 47 -8.83 -9.36 1.80
C LYS A 47 -8.52 -7.94 1.36
N LEU A 48 -7.26 -7.53 1.39
CA LEU A 48 -6.88 -6.20 0.97
C LEU A 48 -7.07 -6.06 -0.53
N LYS A 49 -7.99 -5.19 -0.93
CA LYS A 49 -8.36 -4.98 -2.32
C LYS A 49 -7.90 -3.64 -2.88
N GLU A 50 -7.83 -2.62 -2.03
CA GLU A 50 -7.51 -1.26 -2.47
C GLU A 50 -6.53 -0.62 -1.52
N ILE A 51 -5.47 -0.04 -2.08
CA ILE A 51 -4.60 0.81 -1.31
C ILE A 51 -4.32 2.08 -2.13
N PHE A 52 -4.58 3.24 -1.53
CA PHE A 52 -4.37 4.53 -2.17
C PHE A 52 -3.03 5.06 -1.72
N ILE A 53 -2.06 5.10 -2.66
CA ILE A 53 -0.69 5.48 -2.37
C ILE A 53 -0.41 6.84 -3.04
N PRO A 54 -0.15 7.89 -2.24
CA PRO A 54 0.08 9.22 -2.80
C PRO A 54 1.45 9.34 -3.45
N GLU A 55 1.64 10.43 -4.19
CA GLU A 55 2.91 10.65 -4.87
C GLU A 55 4.05 11.00 -3.92
N SER A 56 3.76 11.28 -2.65
CA SER A 56 4.79 11.52 -1.64
C SER A 56 5.63 10.28 -1.36
N VAL A 57 5.09 9.09 -1.64
CA VAL A 57 5.82 7.85 -1.37
C VAL A 57 6.91 7.66 -2.42
N THR A 58 8.14 7.56 -1.95
CA THR A 58 9.31 7.40 -2.83
C THR A 58 10.06 6.11 -2.61
N GLU A 59 9.61 5.30 -1.67
CA GLU A 59 10.27 4.03 -1.38
C GLU A 59 9.24 3.00 -0.92
N ILE A 60 9.21 1.85 -1.59
CA ILE A 60 8.35 0.73 -1.21
C ILE A 60 9.21 -0.52 -1.27
N ASP A 61 9.29 -1.25 -0.16
CA ASP A 61 10.06 -2.48 -0.13
C ASP A 61 9.45 -3.49 -1.09
N PRO A 62 10.25 -4.23 -1.86
CA PRO A 62 9.72 -5.21 -2.81
C PRO A 62 8.77 -6.25 -2.21
N TYR A 63 8.92 -6.55 -0.92
CA TYR A 63 8.09 -7.54 -0.25
C TYR A 63 6.94 -6.93 0.55
N ALA A 64 6.69 -5.61 0.40
CA ALA A 64 5.66 -4.94 1.18
C ALA A 64 4.29 -5.61 1.05
N PHE A 65 3.96 -6.12 -0.13
CA PHE A 65 2.66 -6.74 -0.40
C PHE A 65 2.77 -8.25 -0.62
N TYR A 66 3.82 -8.87 -0.10
CA TYR A 66 4.05 -10.29 -0.32
C TYR A 66 2.85 -11.11 0.15
N MET A 67 2.34 -11.96 -0.72
CA MET A 67 1.18 -12.83 -0.47
C MET A 67 -0.13 -12.07 -0.20
N SER A 68 -0.22 -10.81 -0.62
CA SER A 68 -1.47 -10.05 -0.62
C SER A 68 -1.92 -9.97 -2.07
N GLU A 69 -2.51 -11.04 -2.57
CA GLU A 69 -2.66 -11.31 -4.00
C GLU A 69 -3.84 -10.58 -4.64
N ASN A 70 -4.70 -9.97 -3.84
CA ASN A 70 -5.91 -9.34 -4.37
C ASN A 70 -5.84 -7.82 -4.41
N VAL A 71 -4.67 -7.25 -4.11
CA VAL A 71 -4.55 -5.81 -3.96
C VAL A 71 -4.44 -5.09 -5.31
N THR A 72 -5.10 -3.94 -5.41
CA THR A 72 -4.94 -2.99 -6.50
C THR A 72 -4.41 -1.69 -5.92
N ILE A 73 -3.37 -1.14 -6.53
CA ILE A 73 -2.78 0.12 -6.09
C ILE A 73 -3.43 1.27 -6.85
N TYR A 74 -3.96 2.25 -6.11
CA TYR A 74 -4.52 3.47 -6.68
C TYR A 74 -3.52 4.59 -6.43
N THR A 75 -3.04 5.24 -7.49
CA THR A 75 -1.95 6.19 -7.36
C THR A 75 -1.94 7.15 -8.56
N PRO A 76 -1.39 8.36 -8.42
CA PRO A 76 -1.29 9.27 -9.57
C PRO A 76 -0.38 8.71 -10.65
N ALA A 77 -0.68 9.07 -11.89
CA ALA A 77 0.17 8.70 -13.02
C ALA A 77 1.57 9.27 -12.84
N GLY A 78 2.58 8.46 -13.14
CA GLY A 78 3.98 8.87 -13.03
C GLY A 78 4.55 8.77 -11.63
N SER A 79 3.79 8.27 -10.66
CA SER A 79 4.28 8.15 -9.29
C SER A 79 5.24 6.99 -9.13
N TYR A 80 5.98 7.00 -8.03
CA TYR A 80 6.83 5.86 -7.67
C TYR A 80 6.00 4.60 -7.53
N ALA A 81 4.82 4.72 -6.92
CA ALA A 81 3.95 3.56 -6.70
C ALA A 81 3.47 2.94 -8.00
N GLU A 82 3.24 3.75 -9.04
CA GLU A 82 2.89 3.21 -10.35
C GLU A 82 4.03 2.34 -10.90
N SER A 83 5.26 2.85 -10.85
CA SER A 83 6.43 2.08 -11.31
C SER A 83 6.59 0.81 -10.51
N PHE A 84 6.39 0.89 -9.20
CA PHE A 84 6.47 -0.26 -8.32
C PHE A 84 5.44 -1.33 -8.72
N ALA A 85 4.20 -0.89 -8.98
CA ALA A 85 3.14 -1.81 -9.37
C ALA A 85 3.47 -2.52 -10.67
N ILE A 86 3.99 -1.78 -11.64
CA ILE A 86 4.37 -2.34 -12.94
C ILE A 86 5.48 -3.38 -12.75
N GLU A 87 6.51 -3.04 -11.99
CA GLU A 87 7.67 -3.91 -11.80
C GLU A 87 7.32 -5.17 -11.04
N ASN A 88 6.31 -5.11 -10.18
CA ASN A 88 5.94 -6.25 -9.33
C ASN A 88 4.64 -6.91 -9.78
N ASN A 89 4.14 -6.56 -10.96
CA ASN A 89 2.94 -7.17 -11.55
C ASN A 89 1.71 -7.02 -10.65
N ILE A 90 1.58 -5.88 -10.00
CA ILE A 90 0.42 -5.57 -9.16
C ILE A 90 -0.52 -4.71 -9.97
N PRO A 91 -1.83 -5.04 -10.03
CA PRO A 91 -2.79 -4.18 -10.72
C PRO A 91 -2.78 -2.78 -10.15
N TYR A 92 -2.94 -1.77 -11.01
CA TYR A 92 -3.00 -0.40 -10.53
C TYR A 92 -3.98 0.42 -11.34
N VAL A 93 -4.45 1.49 -10.73
CA VAL A 93 -5.38 2.44 -11.34
C VAL A 93 -4.83 3.83 -11.08
N ASN A 94 -4.76 4.65 -12.12
CA ASN A 94 -4.34 6.04 -11.98
C ASN A 94 -5.52 6.91 -11.55
N GLN A 95 -5.25 7.81 -10.65
CA GLN A 95 -6.25 8.74 -10.15
C GLN A 95 -5.97 10.15 -10.64
#